data_32710b09a2cb01d990208dbf530111de
#
_entry.id   32710b09a2cb01d990208dbf530111de
#
_cell.length_a   1.000
_cell.length_b   1.000
_cell.length_c   1.000
_cell.angle_alpha   90.00
_cell.angle_beta   90.00
_cell.angle_gamma   90.00
#
_symmetry.space_group_name_H-M   'P 1'
#
loop_
_entity.id
_entity.type
_entity.pdbx_description
1 polymer ?
#
loop_
_entity_poly.entity_id
_entity_poly.type
_entity_poly.pdbx_seq_one_letter_code
_entity_poly.pdbx_strand_id
1 'polypeptide(L)' 'MIVNQWVPAAHRGDAIGDSARQMRDMLREAGHESDLYALTIDDELRADVRPFSDPDARRGDVTIVSA' A
#
# COMPACT_ATOMS: atom_id res chain seq x y z
N MET A 1 4.68 9.66 -11.62
CA MET A 1 3.34 9.06 -11.58
C MET A 1 3.05 8.62 -10.15
N ILE A 2 1.82 8.73 -9.71
CA ILE A 2 1.38 8.23 -8.40
C ILE A 2 0.76 6.87 -8.60
N VAL A 3 1.35 5.83 -8.02
CA VAL A 3 0.87 4.45 -8.14
C VAL A 3 0.62 3.91 -6.73
N ASN A 4 -0.65 3.75 -6.38
CA ASN A 4 -1.05 3.26 -5.07
C ASN A 4 -1.53 1.81 -5.17
N GLN A 5 -1.49 1.11 -4.03
CA GLN A 5 -1.98 -0.25 -3.93
C GLN A 5 -3.03 -0.34 -2.83
N TRP A 6 -4.10 -1.10 -3.12
CA TRP A 6 -5.14 -1.42 -2.16
C TRP A 6 -5.08 -2.91 -1.86
N VAL A 7 -4.93 -3.25 -0.59
CA VAL A 7 -4.95 -4.64 -0.10
C VAL A 7 -6.01 -4.77 1.00
N PRO A 8 -6.65 -5.95 1.14
CA PRO A 8 -7.69 -6.12 2.18
C PRO A 8 -7.13 -5.99 3.59
N ALA A 9 -5.91 -6.47 3.81
CA ALA A 9 -5.32 -6.49 5.14
C ALA A 9 -3.80 -6.37 5.05
N ALA A 10 -3.20 -5.70 6.02
CA ALA A 10 -1.76 -5.64 6.21
C ALA A 10 -1.44 -6.19 7.59
N HIS A 11 -1.05 -7.44 7.63
CA HIS A 11 -0.67 -8.16 8.84
C HIS A 11 0.76 -8.65 8.74
N ARG A 12 1.41 -8.75 9.88
CA ARG A 12 2.77 -9.25 9.98
C ARG A 12 2.82 -10.70 9.50
N GLY A 13 3.76 -11.01 8.60
CA GLY A 13 3.90 -12.34 8.03
C GLY A 13 2.92 -12.69 6.92
N ASP A 14 2.11 -11.74 6.49
CA ASP A 14 1.21 -11.91 5.35
C ASP A 14 1.98 -11.77 4.04
N ALA A 15 1.98 -12.82 3.24
CA ALA A 15 2.71 -12.84 1.96
C ALA A 15 2.21 -11.77 0.98
N ILE A 16 0.91 -11.48 0.96
CA ILE A 16 0.33 -10.44 0.10
C ILE A 16 0.83 -9.06 0.53
N GLY A 17 0.83 -8.80 1.83
CA GLY A 17 1.33 -7.56 2.39
C GLY A 17 2.82 -7.36 2.13
N ASP A 18 3.61 -8.42 2.25
CA ASP A 18 5.04 -8.37 1.99
C ASP A 18 5.33 -8.08 0.51
N SER A 19 4.62 -8.75 -0.40
CA SER A 19 4.76 -8.51 -1.84
C SER A 19 4.36 -7.09 -2.23
N ALA A 20 3.30 -6.57 -1.64
CA ALA A 20 2.84 -5.21 -1.90
C ALA A 20 3.86 -4.17 -1.43
N ARG A 21 4.49 -4.39 -0.27
CA ARG A 21 5.53 -3.50 0.23
C ARG A 21 6.78 -3.52 -0.66
N GLN A 22 7.16 -4.69 -1.14
CA GLN A 22 8.28 -4.80 -2.08
C GLN A 22 8.00 -4.06 -3.38
N MET A 23 6.80 -4.19 -3.93
CA MET A 23 6.39 -3.47 -5.13
C MET A 23 6.39 -1.95 -4.90
N ARG A 24 5.89 -1.50 -3.75
CA ARG A 24 5.94 -0.09 -3.38
C ARG A 24 7.36 0.44 -3.40
N ASP A 25 8.28 -0.29 -2.79
CA ASP A 25 9.67 0.14 -2.70
C ASP A 25 10.33 0.19 -4.08
N MET A 26 10.04 -0.78 -4.95
CA MET A 26 10.51 -0.77 -6.34
C MET A 26 9.96 0.43 -7.11
N LEU A 27 8.70 0.77 -6.93
CA LEU A 27 8.08 1.93 -7.59
C LEU A 27 8.74 3.23 -7.12
N ARG A 28 9.00 3.35 -5.83
CA ARG A 28 9.69 4.52 -5.28
C ARG A 28 11.12 4.65 -5.81
N GLU A 29 11.84 3.55 -5.92
CA GLU A 29 13.17 3.54 -6.52
C GLU A 29 13.16 3.96 -7.99
N ALA A 30 12.09 3.64 -8.70
CA ALA A 30 11.90 4.04 -10.09
C ALA A 30 11.45 5.50 -10.26
N GLY A 31 11.31 6.25 -9.16
CA GLY A 31 10.95 7.66 -9.18
C GLY A 31 9.46 7.95 -9.11
N HIS A 32 8.63 6.94 -8.83
CA HIS A 32 7.20 7.12 -8.64
C HIS A 32 6.86 7.38 -7.18
N GLU A 33 5.77 8.09 -6.93
CA GLU A 33 5.15 8.11 -5.62
C GLU A 33 4.29 6.86 -5.48
N SER A 34 4.39 6.17 -4.35
CA SER A 34 3.63 4.95 -4.12
C SER A 34 3.34 4.79 -2.64
N ASP A 35 2.07 4.51 -2.34
CA ASP A 35 1.62 4.20 -1.00
C ASP A 35 0.76 2.94 -1.01
N LEU A 36 0.67 2.32 0.15
CA LEU A 36 -0.08 1.10 0.38
C LEU A 36 -1.22 1.40 1.33
N TYR A 37 -2.44 1.01 0.93
CA TYR A 37 -3.66 1.22 1.73
C TYR A 37 -4.32 -0.11 2.04
N ALA A 38 -4.80 -0.27 3.26
CA ALA A 38 -5.45 -1.49 3.71
C ALA A 38 -6.69 -1.19 4.55
N LEU A 39 -7.64 -2.14 4.55
CA LEU A 39 -8.84 -2.05 5.38
C LEU A 39 -8.51 -2.34 6.84
N THR A 40 -7.71 -3.38 7.09
CA THR A 40 -7.23 -3.72 8.43
C THR A 40 -5.71 -3.72 8.45
N ILE A 41 -5.13 -3.17 9.51
CA ILE A 41 -3.69 -2.96 9.61
C ILE A 41 -3.24 -3.33 11.02
N ASP A 42 -2.23 -4.18 11.12
CA ASP A 42 -1.57 -4.42 12.40
C ASP A 42 -0.90 -3.14 12.89
N ASP A 43 -0.96 -2.89 14.19
CA ASP A 43 -0.41 -1.65 14.77
C ASP A 43 1.05 -1.44 14.41
N GLU A 44 1.82 -2.51 14.33
CA GLU A 44 3.24 -2.46 13.97
C GLU A 44 3.49 -1.95 12.54
N LEU A 45 2.49 -2.05 11.68
CA LEU A 45 2.60 -1.66 10.27
C LEU A 45 1.97 -0.30 9.96
N ARG A 46 1.43 0.40 10.94
CA ARG A 46 0.73 1.67 10.72
C ARG A 46 1.63 2.79 10.21
N ALA A 47 2.92 2.69 10.43
CA ALA A 47 3.88 3.63 9.87
C ALA A 47 4.16 3.38 8.38
N ASP A 48 3.92 2.15 7.91
CA ASP A 48 4.20 1.71 6.54
C ASP A 48 2.95 1.68 5.65
N VAL A 49 1.80 1.41 6.24
CA VAL A 49 0.54 1.17 5.53
C VAL A 49 -0.51 2.13 6.05
N ARG A 50 -1.24 2.75 5.15
CA ARG A 50 -2.27 3.74 5.46
C ARG A 50 -3.67 3.11 5.40
N PRO A 51 -4.64 3.60 6.19
CA PRO A 51 -5.99 3.07 6.13
C PRO A 51 -6.74 3.59 4.90
N PHE A 52 -7.74 2.84 4.44
CA PHE A 52 -8.63 3.29 3.35
C PHE A 52 -9.38 4.59 3.67
N SER A 53 -9.55 4.90 4.95
CA SER A 53 -10.17 6.16 5.37
C SER A 53 -9.30 7.39 5.12
N ASP A 54 -8.02 7.20 4.80
CA ASP A 54 -7.14 8.29 4.44
C ASP A 54 -7.64 8.93 3.15
N PRO A 55 -7.78 10.29 3.10
CA PRO A 55 -8.24 10.95 1.88
C PRO A 55 -7.38 10.68 0.65
N ASP A 56 -6.10 10.40 0.84
CA ASP A 56 -5.17 10.12 -0.25
C ASP A 56 -5.33 8.72 -0.84
N ALA A 57 -6.13 7.85 -0.23
CA ALA A 57 -6.34 6.49 -0.72
C ALA A 57 -6.90 6.45 -2.15
N ARG A 58 -7.61 7.49 -2.55
CA ARG A 58 -8.23 7.61 -3.88
C ARG A 58 -7.48 8.54 -4.82
N ARG A 59 -6.36 9.09 -4.36
CA ARG A 59 -5.50 9.93 -5.20
C ARG A 59 -4.53 9.04 -5.96
N GLY A 60 -4.18 9.49 -7.14
CA GLY A 60 -3.15 8.81 -7.92
C GLY A 60 -3.58 8.56 -9.35
N ASP A 61 -2.59 8.22 -10.16
CA ASP A 61 -2.80 7.93 -11.58
C ASP A 61 -3.24 6.48 -11.80
N VAL A 62 -2.74 5.59 -10.96
CA VAL A 62 -3.03 4.14 -11.04
C VAL A 62 -3.25 3.59 -9.63
N THR A 63 -4.25 2.74 -9.48
CA THR A 63 -4.48 1.98 -8.25
C THR A 63 -4.46 0.49 -8.58
N ILE A 64 -3.58 -0.24 -7.93
CA ILE A 64 -3.49 -1.69 -8.05
C ILE A 64 -4.28 -2.30 -6.90
N VAL A 65 -5.29 -3.10 -7.22
CA VAL A 65 -6.15 -3.73 -6.23
C VAL A 65 -5.82 -5.21 -6.15
N SER A 66 -5.47 -5.67 -4.96
CA SER A 66 -5.20 -7.08 -4.68
C SER A 66 -6.37 -7.70 -3.92
N ALA A 67 -6.80 -8.84 -4.37
CA ALA A 67 -7.90 -9.57 -3.73
C ALA A 67 -7.41 -10.47 -2.60
#